data_fc61574aaf5a3027b1bee0eaa370f63f
#
_entry.id   fc61574aaf5a3027b1bee0eaa370f63f
#
_cell.length_a   1.000
_cell.length_b   1.000
_cell.length_c   1.000
_cell.angle_alpha   90.00
_cell.angle_beta   90.00
_cell.angle_gamma   90.00
#
_symmetry.space_group_name_H-M   'P 1'
#
loop_
_entity.id
_entity.type
_entity.pdbx_description
1 polymer ?
#
loop_
_entity_poly.entity_id
_entity_poly.type
_entity_poly.pdbx_seq_one_letter_code
_entity_poly.pdbx_strand_id
1 'polypeptide(L)'
;MTKQAAAYENQVISFPSTSNKNLVTITRMPTPKPEPKQWDIFCQVVDNFGDIGVCWRLACNLAQRGQQVRLWVDDPSALQWMAPHAQVDDADPTQPVQVRTWTQHAPRIGVDAPGDVVIEAFGCTINPAWVMSRTTINSIAARASSTDSNHDLALKNVLLTEHSLLWINLEYLSAEDYVARSHGLPSPVMAGPAAGMTKWFFYPGFTYGTGGLLREADLALPDVLPWVPGGMQGVSLFCYESHALPQLLQQLGLGPHSTQLQVTHGRASTAVQTALQTLQNPVSSNQFNNEIPLQGTPNLLNQLLNSEHLNSEHLDINYQVPMPQPCYDALLRSCHLNVVRGEDSLVRALWAGQALVWHIYPQSDGAHAAKLDAFLDWLDAPADLRLFHHVWNGLSQQPLPTISTMAWAQVTQRARTRLLLQNDLASQLIDWCAMRKPS
;
A
#
# COMPACT_ATOMS: atom_id res chain seq x y z
N MET A 1 28.20 -8.28 31.93
CA MET A 1 27.09 -8.11 32.89
C MET A 1 26.82 -6.61 33.05
N THR A 2 25.87 -6.05 32.34
CA THR A 2 25.31 -4.72 32.63
C THR A 2 23.85 -4.76 32.18
N LYS A 3 22.95 -4.79 33.19
CA LYS A 3 21.51 -4.72 33.02
C LYS A 3 21.12 -3.29 32.64
N GLN A 4 20.58 -3.07 31.45
CA GLN A 4 19.84 -1.85 31.14
C GLN A 4 18.45 -1.93 31.76
N ALA A 5 18.18 -1.03 32.71
CA ALA A 5 16.88 -0.84 33.30
C ALA A 5 15.98 -0.07 32.30
N ALA A 6 14.84 -0.65 31.95
CA ALA A 6 13.81 0.01 31.19
C ALA A 6 13.15 1.12 32.05
N ALA A 7 13.13 2.33 31.52
CA ALA A 7 12.43 3.46 32.13
C ALA A 7 10.92 3.23 32.02
N TYR A 8 10.22 3.25 33.14
CA TYR A 8 8.76 3.19 33.22
C TYR A 8 8.23 4.63 33.34
N GLU A 9 7.42 5.07 32.36
CA GLU A 9 6.59 6.28 32.54
C GLU A 9 5.33 5.93 33.32
N ASN A 10 5.20 6.45 34.52
CA ASN A 10 3.99 6.37 35.36
C ASN A 10 3.03 7.50 34.98
N GLN A 11 1.92 7.20 34.33
CA GLN A 11 0.81 8.16 34.21
C GLN A 11 -0.04 8.12 35.51
N VAL A 12 -0.04 9.22 36.24
CA VAL A 12 -0.87 9.41 37.42
C VAL A 12 -2.13 10.18 37.03
N ILE A 13 -3.29 9.53 37.06
CA ILE A 13 -4.58 10.19 36.89
C ILE A 13 -5.16 10.45 38.27
N SER A 14 -5.27 11.72 38.73
CA SER A 14 -5.87 12.11 39.99
C SER A 14 -7.31 12.61 39.79
N PHE A 15 -8.25 12.04 40.51
CA PHE A 15 -9.63 12.53 40.61
C PHE A 15 -9.84 13.21 41.96
N PRO A 16 -10.50 14.39 42.07
CA PRO A 16 -10.79 15.01 43.35
C PRO A 16 -11.94 14.30 44.05
N SER A 17 -11.70 13.77 45.25
CA SER A 17 -12.71 13.22 46.15
C SER A 17 -13.01 14.23 47.24
N THR A 18 -14.29 14.50 47.47
CA THR A 18 -14.80 15.54 48.41
C THR A 18 -14.91 15.09 49.86
N SER A 19 -14.30 14.00 50.28
CA SER A 19 -14.16 13.69 51.72
C SER A 19 -13.25 12.50 51.95
N ASN A 20 -12.14 12.74 52.52
CA ASN A 20 -11.11 11.91 53.14
C ASN A 20 -9.77 11.84 52.41
N LYS A 21 -8.70 12.19 53.13
CA LYS A 21 -7.31 12.29 52.60
C LYS A 21 -6.62 10.95 52.50
N ASN A 22 -7.21 9.96 51.85
CA ASN A 22 -6.50 8.73 51.50
C ASN A 22 -6.39 8.63 49.97
N LEU A 23 -5.22 8.94 49.44
CA LEU A 23 -4.88 8.67 48.04
C LEU A 23 -4.85 7.15 47.84
N VAL A 24 -5.80 6.61 47.13
CA VAL A 24 -5.70 5.23 46.63
C VAL A 24 -4.94 5.25 45.30
N THR A 25 -3.68 4.88 45.37
CA THR A 25 -2.87 4.69 44.17
C THR A 25 -3.28 3.36 43.53
N ILE A 26 -4.09 3.41 42.50
CA ILE A 26 -4.37 2.21 41.68
C ILE A 26 -3.21 2.01 40.72
N THR A 27 -2.26 1.16 41.10
CA THR A 27 -1.21 0.71 40.19
C THR A 27 -1.85 -0.27 39.17
N ARG A 28 -2.11 0.21 37.97
CA ARG A 28 -2.53 -0.66 36.87
C ARG A 28 -1.35 -1.58 36.55
N MET A 29 -1.50 -2.87 36.83
CA MET A 29 -0.52 -3.86 36.38
C MET A 29 -0.39 -3.73 34.87
N PRO A 30 0.84 -3.69 34.33
CA PRO A 30 1.00 -3.72 32.88
C PRO A 30 0.35 -4.99 32.35
N THR A 31 -0.59 -4.85 31.44
CA THR A 31 -1.11 -6.01 30.70
C THR A 31 0.07 -6.67 30.04
N PRO A 32 0.26 -8.00 30.19
CA PRO A 32 1.35 -8.71 29.53
C PRO A 32 1.25 -8.42 28.04
N LYS A 33 2.37 -8.00 27.44
CA LYS A 33 2.45 -7.84 25.99
C LYS A 33 2.06 -9.20 25.38
N PRO A 34 1.09 -9.25 24.44
CA PRO A 34 0.74 -10.50 23.79
C PRO A 34 2.01 -11.11 23.16
N GLU A 35 2.15 -12.42 23.27
CA GLU A 35 3.26 -13.12 22.64
C GLU A 35 3.27 -12.87 21.14
N PRO A 36 4.46 -12.67 20.54
CA PRO A 36 4.57 -12.42 19.12
C PRO A 36 4.05 -13.63 18.34
N LYS A 37 3.17 -13.37 17.38
CA LYS A 37 2.67 -14.39 16.46
C LYS A 37 3.60 -14.54 15.26
N GLN A 38 3.64 -15.76 14.70
CA GLN A 38 4.26 -16.02 13.41
C GLN A 38 3.25 -15.72 12.29
N TRP A 39 3.61 -14.82 11.40
CA TRP A 39 2.82 -14.41 10.24
C TRP A 39 3.44 -14.95 8.95
N ASP A 40 2.63 -15.52 8.09
CA ASP A 40 2.98 -15.89 6.72
C ASP A 40 2.18 -15.02 5.75
N ILE A 41 2.85 -14.19 4.98
CA ILE A 41 2.22 -13.34 3.97
C ILE A 41 2.60 -13.89 2.60
N PHE A 42 1.61 -14.34 1.83
CA PHE A 42 1.79 -14.82 0.47
C PHE A 42 1.45 -13.73 -0.53
N CYS A 43 2.38 -13.45 -1.42
CA CYS A 43 2.28 -12.48 -2.49
C CYS A 43 2.55 -13.16 -3.82
N GLN A 44 1.61 -13.05 -4.75
CA GLN A 44 1.82 -13.33 -6.17
C GLN A 44 1.94 -12.00 -6.89
N VAL A 45 3.05 -11.80 -7.62
CA VAL A 45 3.33 -10.53 -8.28
C VAL A 45 2.59 -10.49 -9.62
N VAL A 46 1.55 -9.67 -9.73
CA VAL A 46 0.75 -9.45 -10.93
C VAL A 46 1.02 -8.06 -11.51
N ASP A 47 0.96 -7.00 -10.70
CA ASP A 47 1.34 -5.64 -11.07
C ASP A 47 2.77 -5.34 -10.61
N ASN A 48 3.74 -5.81 -11.36
CA ASN A 48 5.21 -5.67 -11.23
C ASN A 48 5.77 -5.17 -9.89
N PHE A 49 5.26 -4.09 -9.33
CA PHE A 49 5.80 -3.44 -8.12
C PHE A 49 4.73 -3.18 -7.06
N GLY A 50 3.44 -3.17 -7.42
CA GLY A 50 2.34 -2.82 -6.54
C GLY A 50 2.16 -3.86 -5.43
N ASP A 51 1.94 -5.11 -5.82
CA ASP A 51 1.61 -6.21 -4.90
C ASP A 51 2.76 -6.48 -3.93
N ILE A 52 3.98 -6.64 -4.44
CA ILE A 52 5.16 -6.86 -3.61
C ILE A 52 5.49 -5.65 -2.73
N GLY A 53 5.24 -4.42 -3.23
CA GLY A 53 5.46 -3.19 -2.49
C GLY A 53 4.59 -3.10 -1.24
N VAL A 54 3.29 -3.38 -1.37
CA VAL A 54 2.36 -3.42 -0.23
C VAL A 54 2.72 -4.54 0.73
N CYS A 55 2.97 -5.75 0.22
CA CYS A 55 3.29 -6.92 1.07
C CYS A 55 4.60 -6.72 1.84
N TRP A 56 5.64 -6.15 1.22
CA TRP A 56 6.89 -5.83 1.89
C TRP A 56 6.70 -4.79 3.01
N ARG A 57 5.97 -3.70 2.73
CA ARG A 57 5.66 -2.68 3.76
C ARG A 57 4.84 -3.27 4.91
N LEU A 58 3.84 -4.10 4.60
CA LEU A 58 3.05 -4.78 5.63
C LEU A 58 3.92 -5.68 6.49
N ALA A 59 4.78 -6.48 5.87
CA ALA A 59 5.70 -7.37 6.57
C ALA A 59 6.64 -6.59 7.51
N CYS A 60 7.27 -5.52 7.02
CA CYS A 60 8.13 -4.65 7.84
C CYS A 60 7.35 -3.98 8.97
N ASN A 61 6.11 -3.52 8.71
CA ASN A 61 5.28 -2.85 9.68
C ASN A 61 4.83 -3.78 10.82
N LEU A 62 4.49 -5.04 10.50
CA LEU A 62 4.20 -6.09 11.49
C LEU A 62 5.46 -6.45 12.30
N ALA A 63 6.62 -6.59 11.66
CA ALA A 63 7.88 -6.88 12.33
C ALA A 63 8.30 -5.76 13.29
N GLN A 64 8.15 -4.50 12.93
CA GLN A 64 8.38 -3.34 13.80
C GLN A 64 7.48 -3.35 15.05
N ARG A 65 6.31 -3.99 14.97
CA ARG A 65 5.38 -4.20 16.11
C ARG A 65 5.67 -5.48 16.90
N GLY A 66 6.81 -6.12 16.62
CA GLY A 66 7.28 -7.30 17.35
C GLY A 66 6.68 -8.61 16.88
N GLN A 67 6.06 -8.66 15.70
CA GLN A 67 5.63 -9.91 15.10
C GLN A 67 6.79 -10.60 14.38
N GLN A 68 6.75 -11.93 14.28
CA GLN A 68 7.65 -12.71 13.43
C GLN A 68 7.00 -12.86 12.05
N VAL A 69 7.71 -12.51 10.98
CA VAL A 69 7.09 -12.45 9.64
C VAL A 69 7.91 -13.21 8.62
N ARG A 70 7.23 -14.08 7.86
CA ARG A 70 7.74 -14.65 6.61
C ARG A 70 6.94 -14.08 5.46
N LEU A 71 7.63 -13.47 4.50
CA LEU A 71 7.06 -12.99 3.26
C LEU A 71 7.39 -13.99 2.14
N TRP A 72 6.37 -14.63 1.61
CA TRP A 72 6.45 -15.60 0.52
C TRP A 72 6.13 -14.92 -0.80
N VAL A 73 7.10 -14.85 -1.72
CA VAL A 73 6.97 -14.14 -3.00
C VAL A 73 7.35 -15.07 -4.14
N ASP A 74 6.57 -15.09 -5.22
CA ASP A 74 6.86 -15.88 -6.42
C ASP A 74 7.96 -15.24 -7.29
N ASP A 75 8.01 -13.90 -7.36
CA ASP A 75 9.08 -13.14 -8.00
C ASP A 75 9.62 -12.03 -7.07
N PRO A 76 10.73 -12.28 -6.36
CA PRO A 76 11.34 -11.29 -5.46
C PRO A 76 12.25 -10.28 -6.18
N SER A 77 12.36 -10.30 -7.50
CA SER A 77 13.32 -9.48 -8.26
C SER A 77 13.24 -7.98 -7.95
N ALA A 78 12.04 -7.45 -7.72
CA ALA A 78 11.85 -6.05 -7.37
C ALA A 78 12.44 -5.67 -6.00
N LEU A 79 12.58 -6.60 -5.06
CA LEU A 79 13.19 -6.33 -3.74
C LEU A 79 14.67 -5.96 -3.86
N GLN A 80 15.37 -6.36 -4.92
CA GLN A 80 16.79 -6.03 -5.11
C GLN A 80 17.05 -4.51 -5.07
N TRP A 81 16.11 -3.71 -5.55
CA TRP A 81 16.22 -2.25 -5.53
C TRP A 81 15.21 -1.58 -4.59
N MET A 82 14.02 -2.16 -4.42
CA MET A 82 12.98 -1.63 -3.55
C MET A 82 13.35 -1.72 -2.07
N ALA A 83 14.03 -2.82 -1.69
CA ALA A 83 14.48 -3.13 -0.35
C ALA A 83 15.86 -3.83 -0.37
N PRO A 84 16.96 -3.13 -0.71
CA PRO A 84 18.27 -3.75 -0.95
C PRO A 84 18.85 -4.53 0.25
N HIS A 85 18.30 -4.31 1.43
CA HIS A 85 18.67 -5.02 2.66
C HIS A 85 17.89 -6.33 2.86
N ALA A 86 16.85 -6.58 2.07
CA ALA A 86 16.09 -7.82 2.13
C ALA A 86 16.92 -8.97 1.56
N GLN A 87 17.09 -10.02 2.34
CA GLN A 87 17.79 -11.23 1.91
C GLN A 87 16.76 -12.30 1.60
N VAL A 88 16.80 -12.81 0.37
CA VAL A 88 15.87 -13.82 -0.13
C VAL A 88 16.42 -15.21 0.16
N ASP A 89 15.55 -16.08 0.70
CA ASP A 89 15.87 -17.47 1.06
C ASP A 89 17.05 -17.62 2.04
N ASP A 90 17.36 -16.56 2.78
CA ASP A 90 18.34 -16.62 3.87
C ASP A 90 17.72 -17.32 5.10
N ALA A 91 18.52 -18.20 5.71
CA ALA A 91 18.14 -18.93 6.91
C ALA A 91 18.39 -18.16 8.21
N ASP A 92 18.89 -16.90 8.16
CA ASP A 92 19.17 -16.12 9.34
C ASP A 92 17.87 -15.77 10.11
N PRO A 93 17.65 -16.37 11.30
CA PRO A 93 16.44 -16.14 12.09
C PRO A 93 16.42 -14.75 12.74
N THR A 94 17.51 -13.99 12.68
CA THR A 94 17.61 -12.64 13.26
C THR A 94 17.04 -11.57 12.35
N GLN A 95 16.77 -11.90 11.07
CA GLN A 95 16.13 -10.99 10.13
C GLN A 95 14.71 -10.67 10.59
N PRO A 96 14.32 -9.37 10.66
CA PRO A 96 12.99 -8.96 11.11
C PRO A 96 11.88 -9.46 10.19
N VAL A 97 12.19 -9.61 8.89
CA VAL A 97 11.32 -10.22 7.88
C VAL A 97 12.13 -11.27 7.13
N GLN A 98 11.68 -12.50 7.13
CA GLN A 98 12.25 -13.58 6.34
C GLN A 98 11.56 -13.63 4.98
N VAL A 99 12.28 -13.30 3.90
CA VAL A 99 11.75 -13.43 2.53
C VAL A 99 12.01 -14.84 2.03
N ARG A 100 10.97 -15.48 1.51
CA ARG A 100 11.00 -16.84 0.94
C ARG A 100 10.44 -16.83 -0.48
N THR A 101 11.09 -17.55 -1.38
CA THR A 101 10.50 -17.84 -2.68
C THR A 101 9.47 -18.95 -2.56
N TRP A 102 8.36 -18.83 -3.30
CA TRP A 102 7.35 -19.86 -3.37
C TRP A 102 6.82 -20.05 -4.79
N THR A 103 6.32 -21.24 -5.06
CA THR A 103 5.54 -21.56 -6.26
C THR A 103 4.22 -22.14 -5.83
N GLN A 104 3.21 -22.15 -6.69
CA GLN A 104 1.90 -22.76 -6.37
C GLN A 104 1.98 -24.23 -5.87
N HIS A 105 3.13 -24.88 -6.06
CA HIS A 105 3.36 -26.27 -5.67
C HIS A 105 4.22 -26.45 -4.41
N ALA A 106 4.68 -25.34 -3.79
CA ALA A 106 5.47 -25.42 -2.55
C ALA A 106 5.28 -24.14 -1.71
N PRO A 107 5.03 -24.28 -0.42
CA PRO A 107 6.04 -24.58 0.60
C PRO A 107 6.22 -26.08 0.74
N ARG A 108 7.41 -26.53 1.13
CA ARG A 108 7.67 -27.95 1.34
C ARG A 108 6.87 -28.42 2.55
N ILE A 109 5.80 -29.19 2.29
CA ILE A 109 5.03 -29.84 3.36
C ILE A 109 6.00 -30.61 4.24
N GLY A 110 6.05 -30.27 5.53
CA GLY A 110 6.91 -30.92 6.52
C GLY A 110 8.20 -30.17 6.89
N VAL A 111 8.63 -29.17 6.11
CA VAL A 111 9.81 -28.33 6.45
C VAL A 111 9.37 -26.96 6.97
N ASP A 112 8.37 -26.37 6.34
CA ASP A 112 7.85 -25.04 6.69
C ASP A 112 6.41 -25.16 7.19
N ALA A 113 6.23 -25.36 8.48
CA ALA A 113 4.89 -25.36 9.08
C ALA A 113 4.27 -23.96 9.00
N PRO A 114 2.95 -23.85 8.72
CA PRO A 114 2.25 -22.57 8.75
C PRO A 114 2.37 -21.88 10.11
N GLY A 115 2.47 -20.55 10.08
CA GLY A 115 2.45 -19.70 11.25
C GLY A 115 1.06 -19.59 11.90
N ASP A 116 0.93 -18.68 12.88
CA ASP A 116 -0.34 -18.43 13.59
C ASP A 116 -1.35 -17.70 12.71
N VAL A 117 -0.85 -16.87 11.80
CA VAL A 117 -1.65 -16.09 10.85
C VAL A 117 -1.10 -16.31 9.44
N VAL A 118 -1.97 -16.70 8.54
CA VAL A 118 -1.66 -16.89 7.12
C VAL A 118 -2.47 -15.87 6.32
N ILE A 119 -1.79 -15.03 5.54
CA ILE A 119 -2.39 -14.04 4.67
C ILE A 119 -2.17 -14.44 3.21
N GLU A 120 -3.25 -14.59 2.46
CA GLU A 120 -3.26 -14.57 1.01
C GLU A 120 -3.52 -13.13 0.56
N ALA A 121 -2.54 -12.49 -0.09
CA ALA A 121 -2.68 -11.11 -0.54
C ALA A 121 -3.16 -11.07 -1.99
N PHE A 122 -4.13 -10.18 -2.27
CA PHE A 122 -4.52 -9.77 -3.63
C PHE A 122 -4.97 -10.92 -4.54
N GLY A 123 -5.78 -11.84 -3.97
CA GLY A 123 -6.32 -12.97 -4.72
C GLY A 123 -5.32 -14.09 -5.01
N CYS A 124 -4.13 -14.05 -4.42
CA CYS A 124 -3.23 -15.20 -4.52
C CYS A 124 -3.88 -16.42 -3.86
N THR A 125 -3.56 -17.62 -4.37
CA THR A 125 -4.13 -18.86 -3.85
C THR A 125 -3.00 -19.80 -3.47
N ILE A 126 -2.93 -20.16 -2.20
CA ILE A 126 -1.95 -21.12 -1.67
C ILE A 126 -2.51 -22.54 -1.65
N ASN A 127 -1.61 -23.53 -1.54
CA ASN A 127 -2.01 -24.92 -1.42
C ASN A 127 -2.73 -25.20 -0.08
N PRO A 128 -4.03 -25.54 -0.07
CA PRO A 128 -4.76 -25.79 1.17
C PRO A 128 -4.19 -26.93 2.02
N ALA A 129 -3.50 -27.91 1.41
CA ALA A 129 -2.85 -28.99 2.14
C ALA A 129 -1.69 -28.49 3.01
N TRP A 130 -0.99 -27.41 2.58
CA TRP A 130 0.03 -26.80 3.40
C TRP A 130 -0.58 -26.10 4.64
N VAL A 131 -1.69 -25.39 4.47
CA VAL A 131 -2.41 -24.77 5.59
C VAL A 131 -2.80 -25.81 6.64
N MET A 132 -3.29 -26.97 6.20
CA MET A 132 -3.67 -28.10 7.07
C MET A 132 -2.48 -28.81 7.72
N SER A 133 -1.27 -28.67 7.20
CA SER A 133 -0.09 -29.37 7.74
C SER A 133 0.22 -28.96 9.19
N ARG A 134 -0.12 -27.75 9.61
CA ARG A 134 0.00 -27.29 11.00
C ARG A 134 -0.81 -28.16 11.96
N THR A 135 -2.06 -28.45 11.63
CA THR A 135 -2.94 -29.30 12.45
C THR A 135 -2.36 -30.69 12.59
N THR A 136 -1.78 -31.24 11.51
CA THR A 136 -1.15 -32.55 11.49
C THR A 136 0.10 -32.59 12.36
N ILE A 137 0.98 -31.60 12.26
CA ILE A 137 2.22 -31.53 13.06
C ILE A 137 1.89 -31.40 14.54
N ASN A 138 0.93 -30.58 14.92
CA ASN A 138 0.51 -30.40 16.30
C ASN A 138 -0.09 -31.69 16.88
N SER A 139 -0.88 -32.44 16.10
CA SER A 139 -1.43 -33.72 16.52
C SER A 139 -0.36 -34.81 16.72
N ILE A 140 0.70 -34.80 15.93
CA ILE A 140 1.86 -35.70 16.07
C ILE A 140 2.68 -35.32 17.31
N ALA A 141 2.98 -34.04 17.53
CA ALA A 141 3.72 -33.56 18.69
C ALA A 141 2.98 -33.88 20.01
N ALA A 142 1.67 -33.69 20.04
CA ALA A 142 0.83 -34.02 21.19
C ALA A 142 0.80 -35.53 21.50
N ARG A 143 0.77 -36.37 20.47
CA ARG A 143 0.87 -37.84 20.65
C ARG A 143 2.23 -38.29 21.18
N ALA A 144 3.29 -37.62 20.78
CA ALA A 144 4.64 -37.93 21.25
C ALA A 144 4.87 -37.53 22.73
N SER A 145 4.10 -36.59 23.26
CA SER A 145 4.18 -36.12 24.65
C SER A 145 3.24 -36.87 25.63
N SER A 146 2.24 -37.62 25.14
CA SER A 146 1.29 -38.38 25.98
C SER A 146 1.65 -39.83 26.06
N THR A 147 2.13 -40.27 27.24
CA THR A 147 2.37 -41.70 27.56
C THR A 147 1.18 -42.36 28.26
N ASP A 148 0.03 -41.69 28.43
CA ASP A 148 -1.14 -42.19 29.14
C ASP A 148 -2.39 -42.32 28.25
N SER A 149 -2.92 -43.56 28.19
CA SER A 149 -3.95 -44.02 27.25
C SER A 149 -5.41 -43.69 27.59
N ASN A 150 -5.72 -42.98 28.68
CA ASN A 150 -7.09 -42.71 29.12
C ASN A 150 -7.59 -41.26 29.02
N HIS A 151 -6.81 -40.34 28.42
CA HIS A 151 -7.19 -38.94 28.25
C HIS A 151 -7.56 -38.52 26.80
N ASP A 152 -7.81 -39.48 25.92
CA ASP A 152 -7.78 -39.29 24.47
C ASP A 152 -8.90 -38.38 23.89
N LEU A 153 -10.06 -38.30 24.53
CA LEU A 153 -11.21 -37.51 24.02
C LEU A 153 -11.21 -36.05 24.52
N ALA A 154 -10.82 -35.83 25.77
CA ALA A 154 -10.69 -34.47 26.31
C ALA A 154 -9.46 -33.75 25.71
N LEU A 155 -8.33 -34.46 25.51
CA LEU A 155 -7.15 -33.97 24.80
C LEU A 155 -7.43 -33.67 23.33
N LYS A 156 -8.24 -34.50 22.63
CA LYS A 156 -8.63 -34.19 21.24
C LYS A 156 -9.37 -32.86 21.12
N ASN A 157 -10.28 -32.54 22.04
CA ASN A 157 -11.02 -31.28 22.01
C ASN A 157 -10.15 -30.08 22.45
N VAL A 158 -9.24 -30.26 23.39
CA VAL A 158 -8.29 -29.22 23.82
C VAL A 158 -7.25 -28.95 22.74
N LEU A 159 -6.71 -30.00 22.09
CA LEU A 159 -5.70 -29.87 21.05
C LEU A 159 -6.24 -29.32 19.71
N LEU A 160 -7.52 -29.52 19.41
CA LEU A 160 -8.18 -28.90 18.27
C LEU A 160 -8.48 -27.41 18.50
N THR A 161 -8.52 -26.95 19.76
CA THR A 161 -8.82 -25.57 20.11
C THR A 161 -7.59 -24.70 20.38
N GLU A 162 -6.44 -25.27 20.69
CA GLU A 162 -5.27 -24.48 21.12
C GLU A 162 -4.31 -24.07 20.00
N HIS A 163 -4.43 -24.62 18.78
CA HIS A 163 -3.42 -24.39 17.72
C HIS A 163 -3.98 -24.21 16.31
N SER A 164 -5.17 -23.71 16.17
CA SER A 164 -5.73 -23.34 14.88
C SER A 164 -5.16 -22.00 14.41
N LEU A 165 -4.76 -21.92 13.14
CA LEU A 165 -4.29 -20.68 12.52
C LEU A 165 -5.47 -19.78 12.10
N LEU A 166 -5.21 -18.49 11.96
CA LEU A 166 -6.12 -17.54 11.30
C LEU A 166 -5.75 -17.43 9.81
N TRP A 167 -6.71 -17.70 8.94
CA TRP A 167 -6.52 -17.62 7.50
C TRP A 167 -7.23 -16.39 6.94
N ILE A 168 -6.46 -15.44 6.42
CA ILE A 168 -6.93 -14.12 5.98
C ILE A 168 -6.73 -13.99 4.47
N ASN A 169 -7.75 -13.52 3.79
CA ASN A 169 -7.66 -13.02 2.43
C ASN A 169 -7.57 -11.49 2.49
N LEU A 170 -6.38 -10.95 2.24
CA LEU A 170 -6.12 -9.52 2.19
C LEU A 170 -6.47 -9.02 0.79
N GLU A 171 -7.53 -8.26 0.70
CA GLU A 171 -8.09 -7.76 -0.55
C GLU A 171 -7.43 -6.47 -1.03
N TYR A 172 -7.72 -6.10 -2.27
CA TYR A 172 -7.28 -4.84 -2.84
C TYR A 172 -7.93 -3.64 -2.15
N LEU A 173 -7.21 -2.54 -2.09
CA LEU A 173 -7.70 -1.25 -1.58
C LEU A 173 -8.86 -0.73 -2.43
N SER A 174 -9.98 -0.37 -1.80
CA SER A 174 -11.08 0.34 -2.46
C SER A 174 -11.79 1.30 -1.50
N ALA A 175 -12.41 2.34 -2.08
CA ALA A 175 -13.29 3.27 -1.40
C ALA A 175 -14.79 2.94 -1.62
N GLU A 176 -15.09 1.89 -2.38
CA GLU A 176 -16.46 1.49 -2.68
C GLU A 176 -17.22 0.99 -1.45
N ASP A 177 -18.51 1.23 -1.38
CA ASP A 177 -19.35 0.91 -0.21
C ASP A 177 -19.37 -0.57 0.19
N TYR A 178 -19.13 -1.48 -0.76
CA TYR A 178 -19.12 -2.91 -0.46
C TYR A 178 -17.96 -3.30 0.47
N VAL A 179 -16.87 -2.55 0.45
CA VAL A 179 -15.65 -2.82 1.24
C VAL A 179 -15.97 -2.87 2.73
N ALA A 180 -16.66 -1.84 3.25
CA ALA A 180 -17.06 -1.79 4.65
C ALA A 180 -18.03 -2.93 5.03
N ARG A 181 -18.92 -3.34 4.10
CA ARG A 181 -19.86 -4.44 4.34
C ARG A 181 -19.21 -5.81 4.29
N SER A 182 -18.13 -5.96 3.51
CA SER A 182 -17.43 -7.23 3.28
C SER A 182 -16.25 -7.44 4.21
N HIS A 183 -15.75 -6.36 4.82
CA HIS A 183 -14.62 -6.42 5.74
C HIS A 183 -14.93 -7.29 6.98
N GLY A 184 -14.04 -8.25 7.26
CA GLY A 184 -14.17 -9.14 8.41
C GLY A 184 -15.22 -10.26 8.24
N LEU A 185 -15.82 -10.45 7.05
CA LEU A 185 -16.74 -11.55 6.80
C LEU A 185 -16.00 -12.90 6.67
N PRO A 186 -16.61 -13.99 7.17
CA PRO A 186 -16.09 -15.34 7.00
C PRO A 186 -16.40 -15.87 5.60
N SER A 187 -15.48 -16.67 5.08
CA SER A 187 -15.64 -17.48 3.86
C SER A 187 -15.29 -18.94 4.20
N PRO A 188 -16.28 -19.77 4.52
CA PRO A 188 -16.05 -21.18 4.82
C PRO A 188 -15.47 -21.92 3.60
N VAL A 189 -14.44 -22.74 3.83
CA VAL A 189 -13.89 -23.63 2.81
C VAL A 189 -14.74 -24.89 2.73
N MET A 190 -15.50 -25.04 1.64
CA MET A 190 -16.52 -26.09 1.53
C MET A 190 -16.00 -27.43 1.03
N ALA A 191 -14.81 -27.47 0.42
CA ALA A 191 -14.27 -28.68 -0.19
C ALA A 191 -12.73 -28.69 -0.18
N GLY A 192 -12.16 -29.87 -0.48
CA GLY A 192 -10.70 -30.05 -0.56
C GLY A 192 -10.04 -30.31 0.79
N PRO A 193 -8.69 -30.28 0.85
CA PRO A 193 -7.95 -30.63 2.07
C PRO A 193 -8.24 -29.75 3.28
N ALA A 194 -8.60 -28.48 3.07
CA ALA A 194 -8.92 -27.52 4.13
C ALA A 194 -10.43 -27.35 4.36
N ALA A 195 -11.26 -28.31 3.92
CA ALA A 195 -12.70 -28.27 4.18
C ALA A 195 -13.01 -28.15 5.67
N GLY A 196 -13.91 -27.24 6.02
CA GLY A 196 -14.27 -26.90 7.40
C GLY A 196 -13.46 -25.75 8.02
N MET A 197 -12.36 -25.31 7.41
CA MET A 197 -11.68 -24.09 7.79
C MET A 197 -12.43 -22.84 7.30
N THR A 198 -12.11 -21.69 7.89
CA THR A 198 -12.69 -20.42 7.51
C THR A 198 -11.58 -19.46 7.08
N LYS A 199 -11.69 -18.92 5.86
CA LYS A 199 -10.96 -17.73 5.44
C LYS A 199 -11.72 -16.49 5.88
N TRP A 200 -11.01 -15.42 6.16
CA TRP A 200 -11.61 -14.16 6.55
C TRP A 200 -11.21 -13.06 5.58
N PHE A 201 -12.17 -12.38 5.03
CA PHE A 201 -11.89 -11.23 4.17
C PHE A 201 -11.41 -10.04 5.00
N PHE A 202 -10.29 -9.45 4.61
CA PHE A 202 -9.76 -8.25 5.21
C PHE A 202 -9.51 -7.21 4.13
N TYR A 203 -10.32 -6.16 4.13
CA TYR A 203 -10.29 -5.12 3.11
C TYR A 203 -9.56 -3.89 3.64
N PRO A 204 -8.39 -3.50 3.10
CA PRO A 204 -7.86 -2.15 3.26
C PRO A 204 -8.87 -1.12 2.73
N GLY A 205 -8.92 0.04 3.34
CA GLY A 205 -9.87 1.05 2.93
C GLY A 205 -9.75 2.36 3.69
N PHE A 206 -10.59 3.31 3.34
CA PHE A 206 -10.47 4.70 3.73
C PHE A 206 -11.40 5.10 4.88
N THR A 207 -12.28 4.21 5.32
CA THR A 207 -13.33 4.50 6.31
C THR A 207 -13.21 3.61 7.54
N TYR A 208 -13.86 3.99 8.65
CA TYR A 208 -13.84 3.24 9.91
C TYR A 208 -14.35 1.79 9.81
N GLY A 209 -15.16 1.47 8.81
CA GLY A 209 -15.67 0.12 8.60
C GLY A 209 -14.71 -0.80 7.84
N THR A 210 -13.47 -0.37 7.59
CA THR A 210 -12.47 -1.08 6.77
C THR A 210 -11.19 -1.32 7.56
N GLY A 211 -10.25 -2.08 7.00
CA GLY A 211 -8.97 -2.39 7.63
C GLY A 211 -7.96 -1.23 7.68
N GLY A 212 -8.32 -0.03 7.24
CA GLY A 212 -7.44 1.13 7.23
C GLY A 212 -6.34 1.04 6.17
N LEU A 213 -5.35 1.90 6.28
CA LEU A 213 -4.21 2.00 5.35
C LEU A 213 -2.89 1.69 6.06
N LEU A 214 -1.90 1.20 5.31
CA LEU A 214 -0.53 1.07 5.81
C LEU A 214 0.01 2.44 6.24
N ARG A 215 0.52 2.49 7.47
CA ARG A 215 1.16 3.66 8.05
C ARG A 215 2.19 3.21 9.09
N GLU A 216 3.43 3.57 8.87
CA GLU A 216 4.52 3.34 9.83
C GLU A 216 4.37 4.30 11.02
N ALA A 217 4.82 3.89 12.21
CA ALA A 217 4.70 4.70 13.42
C ALA A 217 5.54 5.99 13.37
N ASP A 218 6.64 5.96 12.64
CA ASP A 218 7.61 7.05 12.45
C ASP A 218 7.42 7.79 11.12
N LEU A 219 6.28 7.58 10.44
CA LEU A 219 6.00 8.20 9.15
C LEU A 219 6.01 9.73 9.25
N ALA A 220 6.90 10.35 8.48
CA ALA A 220 6.93 11.81 8.36
C ALA A 220 5.68 12.34 7.65
N LEU A 221 4.99 13.27 8.29
CA LEU A 221 3.75 13.90 7.80
C LEU A 221 4.00 15.39 7.56
N PRO A 222 4.58 15.79 6.41
CA PRO A 222 4.92 17.18 6.13
C PRO A 222 3.65 18.03 5.91
N ASP A 223 3.79 19.33 6.13
CA ASP A 223 2.81 20.31 5.66
C ASP A 223 2.80 20.40 4.13
N VAL A 224 1.83 21.14 3.59
CA VAL A 224 1.83 21.51 2.16
C VAL A 224 3.11 22.27 1.86
N LEU A 225 3.80 21.87 0.78
CA LEU A 225 4.98 22.59 0.32
C LEU A 225 4.62 24.03 0.00
N PRO A 226 5.35 25.00 0.54
CA PRO A 226 5.07 26.40 0.30
C PRO A 226 5.28 26.72 -1.17
N TRP A 227 4.35 27.46 -1.73
CA TRP A 227 4.53 28.05 -3.04
C TRP A 227 5.45 29.27 -2.95
N VAL A 228 6.58 29.23 -3.64
CA VAL A 228 7.52 30.34 -3.71
C VAL A 228 7.40 30.99 -5.10
N PRO A 229 6.99 32.27 -5.21
CA PRO A 229 6.96 32.97 -6.50
C PRO A 229 8.33 32.91 -7.18
N GLY A 230 8.39 32.50 -8.44
CA GLY A 230 9.64 32.26 -9.17
C GLY A 230 10.43 31.03 -8.72
N GLY A 231 9.92 30.27 -7.78
CA GLY A 231 10.50 28.99 -7.35
C GLY A 231 10.23 27.86 -8.34
N MET A 232 10.98 26.78 -8.18
CA MET A 232 10.83 25.57 -8.99
C MET A 232 9.72 24.69 -8.42
N GLN A 233 8.80 24.24 -9.28
CA GLN A 233 7.77 23.26 -8.94
C GLN A 233 8.29 21.84 -9.16
N GLY A 234 8.27 21.00 -8.13
CA GLY A 234 8.53 19.57 -8.27
C GLY A 234 7.26 18.82 -8.67
N VAL A 235 7.35 17.95 -9.67
CA VAL A 235 6.28 17.02 -10.09
C VAL A 235 6.84 15.62 -10.15
N SER A 236 6.25 14.67 -9.43
CA SER A 236 6.60 13.25 -9.57
C SER A 236 5.62 12.58 -10.53
N LEU A 237 6.14 11.78 -11.44
CA LEU A 237 5.37 11.07 -12.45
C LEU A 237 5.68 9.57 -12.42
N PHE A 238 4.75 8.81 -11.86
CA PHE A 238 4.70 7.36 -11.89
C PHE A 238 3.36 6.93 -12.47
N CYS A 239 3.31 6.61 -13.76
CA CYS A 239 2.06 6.41 -14.49
C CYS A 239 2.11 5.20 -15.42
N TYR A 240 0.92 4.79 -15.88
CA TYR A 240 0.74 4.01 -17.09
C TYR A 240 0.74 4.95 -18.31
N GLU A 241 0.42 4.44 -19.49
CA GLU A 241 0.26 5.23 -20.70
C GLU A 241 -1.06 6.01 -20.62
N SER A 242 -0.98 7.34 -20.55
CA SER A 242 -2.14 8.23 -20.59
C SER A 242 -2.16 9.02 -21.89
N HIS A 243 -3.31 9.07 -22.55
CA HIS A 243 -3.50 9.92 -23.74
C HIS A 243 -3.39 11.41 -23.42
N ALA A 244 -3.59 11.81 -22.17
CA ALA A 244 -3.47 13.19 -21.71
C ALA A 244 -2.02 13.59 -21.36
N LEU A 245 -1.05 12.65 -21.41
CA LEU A 245 0.34 12.96 -21.07
C LEU A 245 0.96 14.09 -21.91
N PRO A 246 0.73 14.16 -23.26
CA PRO A 246 1.19 15.31 -24.03
C PRO A 246 0.65 16.65 -23.51
N GLN A 247 -0.65 16.70 -23.14
CA GLN A 247 -1.26 17.91 -22.59
C GLN A 247 -0.66 18.28 -21.22
N LEU A 248 -0.35 17.30 -20.37
CA LEU A 248 0.33 17.53 -19.09
C LEU A 248 1.72 18.15 -19.35
N LEU A 249 2.53 17.58 -20.24
CA LEU A 249 3.86 18.10 -20.55
C LEU A 249 3.80 19.52 -21.11
N GLN A 250 2.81 19.83 -21.95
CA GLN A 250 2.57 21.19 -22.44
C GLN A 250 2.21 22.16 -21.31
N GLN A 251 1.30 21.80 -20.40
CA GLN A 251 0.95 22.65 -19.26
C GLN A 251 2.15 22.93 -18.36
N LEU A 252 2.99 21.91 -18.10
CA LEU A 252 4.19 22.07 -17.28
C LEU A 252 5.26 22.91 -17.97
N GLY A 253 5.44 22.77 -19.29
CA GLY A 253 6.45 23.50 -20.07
C GLY A 253 6.06 24.93 -20.44
N LEU A 254 4.76 25.21 -20.54
CA LEU A 254 4.22 26.55 -20.88
C LEU A 254 3.68 27.29 -19.66
N GLY A 255 3.69 26.66 -18.51
CA GLY A 255 3.21 27.24 -17.26
C GLY A 255 4.07 28.42 -16.79
N PRO A 256 3.55 29.23 -15.84
CA PRO A 256 4.25 30.41 -15.34
C PRO A 256 5.44 30.06 -14.42
N HIS A 257 5.71 28.79 -14.17
CA HIS A 257 6.69 28.33 -13.19
C HIS A 257 7.65 27.34 -13.82
N SER A 258 8.93 27.43 -13.46
CA SER A 258 9.90 26.40 -13.77
C SER A 258 9.51 25.09 -13.07
N THR A 259 9.44 24.00 -13.81
CA THR A 259 9.02 22.68 -13.30
C THR A 259 10.13 21.66 -13.44
N GLN A 260 10.40 20.94 -12.36
CA GLN A 260 11.25 19.75 -12.35
C GLN A 260 10.35 18.51 -12.35
N LEU A 261 10.32 17.79 -13.46
CA LEU A 261 9.55 16.57 -13.64
C LEU A 261 10.40 15.34 -13.31
N GLN A 262 10.09 14.67 -12.21
CA GLN A 262 10.75 13.44 -11.76
C GLN A 262 10.02 12.22 -12.34
N VAL A 263 10.54 11.64 -13.40
CA VAL A 263 9.92 10.51 -14.12
C VAL A 263 10.47 9.20 -13.58
N THR A 264 9.61 8.35 -13.03
CA THR A 264 10.05 7.04 -12.52
C THR A 264 10.48 6.12 -13.65
N HIS A 265 11.38 5.18 -13.32
CA HIS A 265 11.88 4.16 -14.24
C HIS A 265 10.75 3.27 -14.81
N GLY A 266 10.94 2.77 -16.01
CA GLY A 266 10.06 1.81 -16.66
C GLY A 266 8.96 2.47 -17.51
N ARG A 267 7.69 2.03 -17.35
CA ARG A 267 6.57 2.47 -18.20
C ARG A 267 6.41 3.98 -18.28
N ALA A 268 6.56 4.69 -17.16
CA ALA A 268 6.46 6.16 -17.14
C ALA A 268 7.54 6.81 -18.01
N SER A 269 8.79 6.32 -17.95
CA SER A 269 9.89 6.83 -18.79
C SER A 269 9.58 6.64 -20.28
N THR A 270 9.12 5.45 -20.66
CA THR A 270 8.74 5.14 -22.06
C THR A 270 7.56 6.01 -22.50
N ALA A 271 6.54 6.17 -21.66
CA ALA A 271 5.37 6.99 -21.96
C ALA A 271 5.75 8.45 -22.22
N VAL A 272 6.63 9.03 -21.37
CA VAL A 272 7.12 10.42 -21.54
C VAL A 272 7.90 10.55 -22.84
N GLN A 273 8.82 9.64 -23.16
CA GLN A 273 9.57 9.66 -24.42
C GLN A 273 8.63 9.62 -25.64
N THR A 274 7.63 8.74 -25.62
CA THR A 274 6.62 8.66 -26.69
C THR A 274 5.79 9.94 -26.82
N ALA A 275 5.36 10.51 -25.68
CA ALA A 275 4.61 11.77 -25.69
C ALA A 275 5.42 12.94 -26.25
N LEU A 276 6.71 13.03 -25.92
CA LEU A 276 7.61 14.03 -26.48
C LEU A 276 7.81 13.87 -27.99
N GLN A 277 7.97 12.64 -28.48
CA GLN A 277 8.03 12.36 -29.91
C GLN A 277 6.75 12.77 -30.66
N THR A 278 5.59 12.53 -30.04
CA THR A 278 4.29 12.96 -30.60
C THR A 278 4.17 14.49 -30.68
N LEU A 279 4.68 15.20 -29.69
CA LEU A 279 4.73 16.66 -29.68
C LEU A 279 5.69 17.24 -30.73
N GLN A 280 6.81 16.52 -31.02
CA GLN A 280 7.78 16.93 -32.04
C GLN A 280 7.29 16.71 -33.47
N ASN A 281 6.45 15.69 -33.69
CA ASN A 281 5.98 15.30 -35.04
C ASN A 281 4.44 15.32 -35.13
N PRO A 282 3.79 16.49 -35.11
CA PRO A 282 2.33 16.60 -35.09
C PRO A 282 1.67 16.10 -36.38
N VAL A 283 2.41 15.86 -37.48
CA VAL A 283 1.87 15.45 -38.79
C VAL A 283 1.49 13.96 -38.84
N SER A 284 2.02 13.13 -37.93
CA SER A 284 1.74 11.68 -37.94
C SER A 284 0.43 11.27 -37.24
N SER A 285 -0.26 12.20 -36.56
CA SER A 285 -1.45 11.89 -35.74
C SER A 285 -2.80 12.14 -36.47
N ASN A 286 -2.80 12.62 -37.74
CA ASN A 286 -4.03 12.91 -38.47
C ASN A 286 -4.81 11.69 -38.98
N GLN A 287 -4.53 10.47 -38.50
CA GLN A 287 -5.36 9.29 -38.82
C GLN A 287 -6.46 9.00 -37.78
N PHE A 288 -6.56 9.77 -36.69
CA PHE A 288 -7.65 9.66 -35.74
C PHE A 288 -8.30 11.04 -35.49
N ASN A 289 -9.37 11.29 -36.27
CA ASN A 289 -10.51 12.21 -36.05
C ASN A 289 -10.33 13.72 -36.14
N ASN A 290 -11.07 14.24 -37.11
CA ASN A 290 -11.92 15.46 -37.14
C ASN A 290 -11.62 16.58 -36.11
N GLU A 291 -11.01 17.63 -36.64
CA GLU A 291 -11.25 19.05 -36.46
C GLU A 291 -11.59 19.57 -35.05
N ILE A 292 -10.57 20.01 -34.32
CA ILE A 292 -10.60 21.30 -33.63
C ILE A 292 -9.32 22.04 -34.00
N PRO A 293 -9.34 23.17 -34.71
CA PRO A 293 -8.17 23.96 -35.01
C PRO A 293 -7.75 24.68 -33.72
N LEU A 294 -6.69 24.24 -33.08
CA LEU A 294 -5.94 25.06 -32.14
C LEU A 294 -5.23 26.17 -32.90
N GLN A 295 -5.93 27.27 -33.13
CA GLN A 295 -5.32 28.52 -33.62
C GLN A 295 -4.46 29.10 -32.49
N GLY A 296 -3.17 29.17 -32.74
CA GLY A 296 -2.21 29.96 -31.99
C GLY A 296 -1.07 29.14 -31.37
N THR A 297 0.07 29.20 -32.03
CA THR A 297 1.45 28.95 -31.60
C THR A 297 2.12 27.61 -31.96
N PRO A 298 2.25 27.26 -33.25
CA PRO A 298 3.17 26.18 -33.63
C PRO A 298 4.66 26.54 -33.41
N ASN A 299 4.99 27.84 -33.34
CA ASN A 299 6.37 28.32 -33.30
C ASN A 299 7.05 28.22 -31.93
N LEU A 300 6.30 28.36 -30.83
CA LEU A 300 6.85 28.25 -29.46
C LEU A 300 7.18 26.82 -29.08
N LEU A 301 6.32 25.86 -29.49
CA LEU A 301 6.55 24.44 -29.25
C LEU A 301 7.78 23.94 -30.02
N ASN A 302 7.95 24.38 -31.28
CA ASN A 302 9.12 24.05 -32.09
C ASN A 302 10.41 24.70 -31.55
N GLN A 303 10.35 25.84 -30.88
CA GLN A 303 11.48 26.45 -30.18
C GLN A 303 11.83 25.66 -28.90
N LEU A 304 10.83 25.16 -28.18
CA LEU A 304 11.02 24.30 -27.00
C LEU A 304 11.65 22.93 -27.32
N LEU A 305 11.42 22.42 -28.52
CA LEU A 305 11.79 21.04 -28.91
C LEU A 305 13.05 20.96 -29.82
N ASN A 306 13.55 22.10 -30.33
CA ASN A 306 14.70 22.14 -31.26
C ASN A 306 16.08 22.23 -30.58
N SER A 307 16.17 22.20 -29.24
CA SER A 307 17.45 22.06 -28.55
C SER A 307 17.77 20.58 -28.33
N GLU A 308 18.97 20.15 -28.66
CA GLU A 308 19.50 18.79 -28.42
C GLU A 308 19.51 18.40 -26.93
N HIS A 309 19.13 19.33 -26.05
CA HIS A 309 18.74 19.16 -24.66
C HIS A 309 17.32 19.68 -24.50
N LEU A 310 16.37 18.79 -24.19
CA LEU A 310 14.95 19.09 -23.88
C LEU A 310 14.79 19.92 -22.58
N ASN A 311 15.63 20.89 -22.39
CA ASN A 311 15.54 21.91 -21.35
C ASN A 311 14.85 23.13 -21.95
N SER A 312 13.50 23.13 -21.92
CA SER A 312 12.83 24.42 -22.00
C SER A 312 13.23 25.24 -20.76
N GLU A 313 13.24 26.55 -20.84
CA GLU A 313 13.51 27.39 -19.64
C GLU A 313 12.56 27.08 -18.47
N HIS A 314 11.47 26.33 -18.72
CA HIS A 314 10.41 26.06 -17.75
C HIS A 314 10.20 24.58 -17.40
N LEU A 315 10.74 23.60 -18.13
CA LEU A 315 10.56 22.18 -17.85
C LEU A 315 11.88 21.40 -17.91
N ASP A 316 12.34 20.94 -16.76
CA ASP A 316 13.48 20.05 -16.58
C ASP A 316 12.97 18.62 -16.32
N ILE A 317 13.36 17.66 -17.16
CA ILE A 317 12.89 16.26 -17.08
C ILE A 317 14.01 15.37 -16.56
N ASN A 318 13.82 14.83 -15.36
CA ASN A 318 14.76 13.94 -14.69
C ASN A 318 14.24 12.50 -14.66
N TYR A 319 14.87 11.60 -15.42
CA TYR A 319 14.57 10.18 -15.41
C TYR A 319 15.23 9.51 -14.20
N GLN A 320 14.40 9.01 -13.28
CA GLN A 320 14.84 8.38 -12.06
C GLN A 320 15.30 6.94 -12.31
N VAL A 321 16.35 6.52 -11.62
CA VAL A 321 16.71 5.10 -11.51
C VAL A 321 15.78 4.40 -10.51
N PRO A 322 15.67 3.05 -10.55
CA PRO A 322 14.98 2.31 -9.49
C PRO A 322 15.54 2.69 -8.12
N MET A 323 14.65 2.94 -7.15
CA MET A 323 15.04 3.45 -5.84
C MET A 323 14.34 2.71 -4.70
N PRO A 324 14.96 2.63 -3.50
CA PRO A 324 14.32 2.07 -2.32
C PRO A 324 13.03 2.80 -1.94
N GLN A 325 12.07 2.08 -1.34
CA GLN A 325 10.78 2.65 -0.93
C GLN A 325 10.90 3.92 -0.06
N PRO A 326 11.82 4.02 0.92
CA PRO A 326 11.97 5.26 1.69
C PRO A 326 12.42 6.46 0.83
N CYS A 327 13.23 6.22 -0.21
CA CYS A 327 13.66 7.26 -1.15
C CYS A 327 12.49 7.72 -2.02
N TYR A 328 11.65 6.79 -2.47
CA TYR A 328 10.42 7.11 -3.20
C TYR A 328 9.45 7.92 -2.33
N ASP A 329 9.28 7.54 -1.07
CA ASP A 329 8.45 8.31 -0.12
C ASP A 329 9.00 9.74 0.09
N ALA A 330 10.34 9.89 0.15
CA ALA A 330 10.98 11.21 0.24
C ALA A 330 10.74 12.04 -1.04
N LEU A 331 10.80 11.41 -2.21
CA LEU A 331 10.50 12.05 -3.49
C LEU A 331 9.06 12.59 -3.50
N LEU A 332 8.07 11.77 -3.13
CA LEU A 332 6.67 12.21 -3.07
C LEU A 332 6.47 13.40 -2.13
N ARG A 333 7.17 13.44 -1.00
CA ARG A 333 7.11 14.56 -0.05
C ARG A 333 7.74 15.83 -0.58
N SER A 334 8.71 15.72 -1.48
CA SER A 334 9.43 16.88 -2.06
C SER A 334 8.78 17.45 -3.31
N CYS A 335 7.76 16.80 -3.86
CA CYS A 335 7.06 17.24 -5.07
C CYS A 335 5.73 17.92 -4.73
N HIS A 336 5.39 19.01 -5.43
CA HIS A 336 4.14 19.75 -5.27
C HIS A 336 2.94 19.00 -5.87
N LEU A 337 3.19 18.18 -6.89
CA LEU A 337 2.20 17.31 -7.54
C LEU A 337 2.76 15.91 -7.67
N ASN A 338 1.98 14.93 -7.23
CA ASN A 338 2.27 13.51 -7.33
C ASN A 338 1.26 12.84 -8.25
N VAL A 339 1.69 12.47 -9.45
CA VAL A 339 0.93 11.59 -10.33
C VAL A 339 1.42 10.17 -10.07
N VAL A 340 0.59 9.34 -9.46
CA VAL A 340 0.97 8.00 -8.99
C VAL A 340 0.08 6.92 -9.60
N ARG A 341 0.58 5.68 -9.65
CA ARG A 341 -0.18 4.51 -10.07
C ARG A 341 -0.13 3.41 -9.00
N GLY A 342 -1.06 2.45 -9.10
CA GLY A 342 -1.15 1.35 -8.16
C GLY A 342 -1.61 1.79 -6.76
N GLU A 343 -1.70 0.84 -5.85
CA GLU A 343 -2.27 1.08 -4.51
C GLU A 343 -1.23 1.55 -3.49
N ASP A 344 -0.02 0.97 -3.50
CA ASP A 344 1.06 1.42 -2.59
C ASP A 344 1.36 2.90 -2.80
N SER A 345 1.63 3.29 -4.04
CA SER A 345 1.97 4.68 -4.35
C SER A 345 0.85 5.66 -4.06
N LEU A 346 -0.43 5.26 -4.25
CA LEU A 346 -1.59 6.05 -3.83
C LEU A 346 -1.56 6.34 -2.33
N VAL A 347 -1.38 5.28 -1.52
CA VAL A 347 -1.32 5.41 -0.05
C VAL A 347 -0.14 6.30 0.35
N ARG A 348 1.02 6.16 -0.28
CA ARG A 348 2.20 6.99 0.01
C ARG A 348 2.00 8.46 -0.37
N ALA A 349 1.34 8.74 -1.49
CA ALA A 349 1.02 10.11 -1.92
C ALA A 349 -0.01 10.77 -0.99
N LEU A 350 -1.01 10.02 -0.47
CA LEU A 350 -1.92 10.51 0.57
C LEU A 350 -1.16 10.93 1.84
N TRP A 351 -0.20 10.12 2.30
CA TRP A 351 0.63 10.46 3.46
C TRP A 351 1.59 11.62 3.18
N ALA A 352 2.11 11.74 1.95
CA ALA A 352 2.91 12.90 1.54
C ALA A 352 2.11 14.21 1.64
N GLY A 353 0.80 14.18 1.44
CA GLY A 353 -0.10 15.31 1.68
C GLY A 353 0.03 16.45 0.67
N GLN A 354 0.64 16.22 -0.47
CA GLN A 354 0.75 17.17 -1.59
C GLN A 354 -0.37 16.93 -2.60
N ALA A 355 -0.47 17.74 -3.66
CA ALA A 355 -1.45 17.49 -4.72
C ALA A 355 -1.27 16.08 -5.29
N LEU A 356 -2.38 15.38 -5.53
CA LEU A 356 -2.40 13.97 -5.88
C LEU A 356 -3.29 13.72 -7.09
N VAL A 357 -2.76 12.97 -8.06
CA VAL A 357 -3.52 12.36 -9.17
C VAL A 357 -3.23 10.86 -9.19
N TRP A 358 -4.29 10.06 -9.14
CA TRP A 358 -4.19 8.60 -9.18
C TRP A 358 -4.46 8.08 -10.59
N HIS A 359 -3.47 7.42 -11.18
CA HIS A 359 -3.63 6.63 -12.39
C HIS A 359 -3.99 5.20 -11.97
N ILE A 360 -5.28 4.90 -11.93
CA ILE A 360 -5.77 3.59 -11.53
C ILE A 360 -5.41 2.53 -12.59
N TYR A 361 -5.20 1.28 -12.17
CA TYR A 361 -4.95 0.17 -13.10
C TYR A 361 -6.17 -0.05 -14.00
N PRO A 362 -6.02 0.06 -15.33
CA PRO A 362 -7.13 -0.11 -16.25
C PRO A 362 -7.59 -1.58 -16.28
N GLN A 363 -8.88 -1.82 -16.08
CA GLN A 363 -9.51 -3.13 -16.16
C GLN A 363 -10.38 -3.21 -17.41
N SER A 364 -10.34 -4.36 -18.09
CA SER A 364 -11.03 -4.56 -19.36
C SER A 364 -12.57 -4.52 -19.25
N ASP A 365 -13.10 -4.81 -18.07
CA ASP A 365 -14.54 -4.76 -17.74
C ASP A 365 -15.02 -3.35 -17.32
N GLY A 366 -14.10 -2.37 -17.21
CA GLY A 366 -14.42 -1.01 -16.82
C GLY A 366 -14.65 -0.80 -15.31
N ALA A 367 -14.46 -1.82 -14.47
CA ALA A 367 -14.68 -1.72 -13.01
C ALA A 367 -13.79 -0.65 -12.35
N HIS A 368 -12.63 -0.34 -12.93
CA HIS A 368 -11.75 0.72 -12.45
C HIS A 368 -12.41 2.11 -12.43
N ALA A 369 -13.40 2.39 -13.27
CA ALA A 369 -14.10 3.68 -13.29
C ALA A 369 -14.90 3.89 -12.00
N ALA A 370 -15.70 2.90 -11.59
CA ALA A 370 -16.47 2.96 -10.34
C ALA A 370 -15.55 3.05 -9.11
N LYS A 371 -14.45 2.31 -9.10
CA LYS A 371 -13.45 2.36 -8.04
C LYS A 371 -12.78 3.74 -7.94
N LEU A 372 -12.48 4.38 -9.08
CA LEU A 372 -11.93 5.73 -9.13
C LEU A 372 -12.95 6.75 -8.62
N ASP A 373 -14.21 6.67 -9.07
CA ASP A 373 -15.25 7.59 -8.63
C ASP A 373 -15.52 7.50 -7.13
N ALA A 374 -15.58 6.30 -6.57
CA ALA A 374 -15.71 6.09 -5.13
C ALA A 374 -14.53 6.72 -4.36
N PHE A 375 -13.30 6.60 -4.87
CA PHE A 375 -12.14 7.28 -4.29
C PHE A 375 -12.26 8.81 -4.37
N LEU A 376 -12.69 9.36 -5.50
CA LEU A 376 -12.85 10.81 -5.68
C LEU A 376 -13.99 11.38 -4.83
N ASP A 377 -15.05 10.59 -4.59
CA ASP A 377 -16.14 10.94 -3.67
C ASP A 377 -15.64 10.96 -2.23
N TRP A 378 -14.92 9.91 -1.80
CA TRP A 378 -14.31 9.87 -0.48
C TRP A 378 -13.29 11.01 -0.26
N LEU A 379 -12.53 11.36 -1.31
CA LEU A 379 -11.52 12.42 -1.26
C LEU A 379 -12.15 13.82 -1.11
N ASP A 380 -13.45 13.98 -1.40
CA ASP A 380 -14.15 15.26 -1.60
C ASP A 380 -13.48 16.06 -2.73
N ALA A 381 -13.18 15.39 -3.85
CA ALA A 381 -12.46 15.98 -4.96
C ALA A 381 -13.29 17.10 -5.63
N PRO A 382 -12.78 18.34 -5.75
CA PRO A 382 -13.43 19.41 -6.49
C PRO A 382 -13.55 19.06 -7.98
N ALA A 383 -14.43 19.75 -8.69
CA ALA A 383 -14.80 19.42 -10.05
C ALA A 383 -13.62 19.39 -11.04
N ASP A 384 -12.66 20.31 -10.88
CA ASP A 384 -11.45 20.37 -11.70
C ASP A 384 -10.51 19.20 -11.45
N LEU A 385 -10.30 18.79 -10.18
CA LEU A 385 -9.50 17.61 -9.82
C LEU A 385 -10.17 16.32 -10.30
N ARG A 386 -11.50 16.21 -10.13
CA ARG A 386 -12.27 15.06 -10.63
C ARG A 386 -12.16 14.94 -12.15
N LEU A 387 -12.37 16.02 -12.88
CA LEU A 387 -12.22 16.03 -14.33
C LEU A 387 -10.79 15.68 -14.75
N PHE A 388 -9.78 16.20 -14.05
CA PHE A 388 -8.39 15.84 -14.33
C PHE A 388 -8.16 14.32 -14.21
N HIS A 389 -8.66 13.69 -13.14
CA HIS A 389 -8.57 12.25 -12.96
C HIS A 389 -9.28 11.49 -14.09
N HIS A 390 -10.50 11.93 -14.48
CA HIS A 390 -11.25 11.27 -15.55
C HIS A 390 -10.52 11.36 -16.90
N VAL A 391 -10.00 12.53 -17.26
CA VAL A 391 -9.23 12.72 -18.50
C VAL A 391 -7.93 11.90 -18.43
N TRP A 392 -7.22 11.98 -17.29
CA TRP A 392 -5.96 11.26 -17.12
C TRP A 392 -6.11 9.73 -17.24
N ASN A 393 -7.21 9.20 -16.73
CA ASN A 393 -7.52 7.76 -16.77
C ASN A 393 -8.29 7.31 -18.03
N GLY A 394 -8.47 8.18 -19.03
CA GLY A 394 -9.14 7.83 -20.29
C GLY A 394 -10.66 7.73 -20.21
N LEU A 395 -11.28 8.17 -19.09
CA LEU A 395 -12.72 8.16 -18.87
C LEU A 395 -13.43 9.39 -19.43
N SER A 396 -12.69 10.40 -19.89
CA SER A 396 -13.20 11.61 -20.53
C SER A 396 -12.29 12.04 -21.67
N GLN A 397 -12.89 12.56 -22.74
CA GLN A 397 -12.19 13.14 -23.90
C GLN A 397 -12.09 14.67 -23.83
N GLN A 398 -12.48 15.28 -22.71
CA GLN A 398 -12.34 16.71 -22.52
C GLN A 398 -10.86 17.11 -22.43
N PRO A 399 -10.52 18.39 -22.69
CA PRO A 399 -9.17 18.90 -22.42
C PRO A 399 -8.78 18.71 -20.96
N LEU A 400 -7.50 18.44 -20.72
CA LEU A 400 -6.97 18.31 -19.37
C LEU A 400 -7.10 19.66 -18.62
N PRO A 401 -7.78 19.71 -17.46
CA PRO A 401 -7.92 20.94 -16.68
C PRO A 401 -6.57 21.52 -16.26
N THR A 402 -6.55 22.81 -16.02
CA THR A 402 -5.36 23.49 -15.46
C THR A 402 -5.05 22.95 -14.06
N ILE A 403 -3.77 22.69 -13.81
CA ILE A 403 -3.29 22.16 -12.54
C ILE A 403 -3.40 23.22 -11.44
N SER A 404 -4.04 22.86 -10.32
CA SER A 404 -4.22 23.70 -9.14
C SER A 404 -3.53 23.07 -7.92
N THR A 405 -2.20 23.02 -7.91
CA THR A 405 -1.42 22.29 -6.90
C THR A 405 -1.78 22.66 -5.47
N MET A 406 -1.90 23.97 -5.16
CA MET A 406 -2.25 24.43 -3.81
C MET A 406 -3.65 23.97 -3.36
N ALA A 407 -4.66 24.12 -4.24
CA ALA A 407 -6.03 23.74 -3.91
C ALA A 407 -6.13 22.21 -3.75
N TRP A 408 -5.50 21.46 -4.65
CA TRP A 408 -5.51 19.98 -4.60
C TRP A 408 -4.72 19.44 -3.41
N ALA A 409 -3.61 20.07 -3.02
CA ALA A 409 -2.88 19.70 -1.82
C ALA A 409 -3.73 19.87 -0.55
N GLN A 410 -4.53 20.94 -0.46
CA GLN A 410 -5.47 21.12 0.65
C GLN A 410 -6.53 20.01 0.73
N VAL A 411 -6.99 19.51 -0.41
CA VAL A 411 -7.90 18.35 -0.47
C VAL A 411 -7.22 17.12 0.11
N THR A 412 -6.00 16.81 -0.34
CA THR A 412 -5.20 15.67 0.16
C THR A 412 -4.91 15.80 1.65
N GLN A 413 -4.59 17.01 2.16
CA GLN A 413 -4.35 17.26 3.58
C GLN A 413 -5.59 16.98 4.44
N ARG A 414 -6.78 17.42 3.99
CA ARG A 414 -8.03 17.11 4.69
C ARG A 414 -8.31 15.60 4.73
N ALA A 415 -8.10 14.93 3.60
CA ALA A 415 -8.24 13.47 3.52
C ALA A 415 -7.24 12.76 4.45
N ARG A 416 -5.97 13.17 4.45
CA ARG A 416 -4.95 12.65 5.37
C ARG A 416 -5.34 12.84 6.83
N THR A 417 -5.88 14.00 7.20
CA THR A 417 -6.34 14.27 8.57
C THR A 417 -7.46 13.30 8.97
N ARG A 418 -8.41 13.01 8.09
CA ARG A 418 -9.44 11.99 8.35
C ARG A 418 -8.84 10.59 8.57
N LEU A 419 -7.85 10.22 7.75
CA LEU A 419 -7.16 8.92 7.86
C LEU A 419 -6.36 8.78 9.17
N LEU A 420 -5.80 9.87 9.69
CA LEU A 420 -5.05 9.85 10.95
C LEU A 420 -5.93 9.56 12.18
N LEU A 421 -7.25 9.72 12.08
CA LEU A 421 -8.19 9.38 13.13
C LEU A 421 -8.46 7.86 13.23
N GLN A 422 -7.99 7.07 12.25
CA GLN A 422 -8.17 5.63 12.20
C GLN A 422 -6.86 4.91 12.57
N ASN A 423 -6.99 3.70 13.13
CA ASN A 423 -5.87 2.79 13.26
C ASN A 423 -5.35 2.38 11.87
N ASP A 424 -4.04 2.23 11.76
CA ASP A 424 -3.40 1.73 10.54
C ASP A 424 -3.69 0.24 10.29
N LEU A 425 -3.44 -0.22 9.07
CA LEU A 425 -3.72 -1.58 8.61
C LEU A 425 -3.05 -2.64 9.51
N ALA A 426 -1.78 -2.46 9.86
CA ALA A 426 -1.08 -3.46 10.67
C ALA A 426 -1.61 -3.52 12.10
N SER A 427 -1.92 -2.37 12.72
CA SER A 427 -2.57 -2.32 14.04
C SER A 427 -3.93 -3.00 14.00
N GLN A 428 -4.75 -2.70 13.00
CA GLN A 428 -6.07 -3.32 12.86
C GLN A 428 -5.98 -4.85 12.65
N LEU A 429 -5.03 -5.33 11.84
CA LEU A 429 -4.79 -6.76 11.66
C LEU A 429 -4.39 -7.44 12.98
N ILE A 430 -3.47 -6.85 13.73
CA ILE A 430 -3.03 -7.39 15.03
C ILE A 430 -4.20 -7.45 16.02
N ASP A 431 -4.94 -6.35 16.17
CA ASP A 431 -6.09 -6.25 17.08
C ASP A 431 -7.19 -7.23 16.68
N TRP A 432 -7.48 -7.33 15.38
CA TRP A 432 -8.47 -8.25 14.83
C TRP A 432 -8.10 -9.70 15.10
N CYS A 433 -6.82 -10.08 14.91
CA CYS A 433 -6.31 -11.41 15.22
C CYS A 433 -6.30 -11.71 16.73
N ALA A 434 -6.10 -10.71 17.58
CA ALA A 434 -6.12 -10.88 19.03
C ALA A 434 -7.54 -11.14 19.56
N MET A 435 -8.56 -10.56 18.93
CA MET A 435 -9.97 -10.74 19.33
C MET A 435 -10.58 -12.07 18.86
N ARG A 436 -9.97 -12.75 17.88
CA ARG A 436 -10.48 -14.01 17.32
C ARG A 436 -9.71 -15.20 17.86
N LYS A 437 -10.47 -16.15 18.38
CA LYS A 437 -9.89 -17.47 18.62
C LYS A 437 -9.62 -18.11 17.26
N PRO A 438 -8.49 -18.75 17.09
CA PRO A 438 -8.24 -19.56 15.92
C PRO A 438 -9.37 -20.61 15.75
N SER A 439 -9.84 -20.83 14.54
CA SER A 439 -10.91 -21.78 14.20
C SER A 439 -10.38 -23.20 14.02
#